data_2d5d439cc052cbdc9dbf7f9acaed801d
#
_entry.id   2d5d439cc052cbdc9dbf7f9acaed801d
#
_cell.length_a   1.000
_cell.length_b   1.000
_cell.length_c   1.000
_cell.angle_alpha   90.00
_cell.angle_beta   90.00
_cell.angle_gamma   90.00
#
_symmetry.space_group_name_H-M   'P 1'
#
loop_
_entity.id
_entity.type
_entity.pdbx_description
1 polymer ?
#
loop_
_entity_poly.entity_id
_entity_poly.type
_entity_poly.pdbx_seq_one_letter_code
_entity_poly.pdbx_strand_id
1 'polypeptide(L)'
;MSFPLSRCFLSLTLLIACALQSVVKALPLSAHSHPAVRREVRAVWLTTLQGLDWPSRPAATEDAARRQRDELCRQLDKLQAAGINVVLFQTRLRATVAYPSAFEPFDGVFSGVPGRSPLYDPLQFAVEECHRRGMELHAWIVAFPIGKVQAMNRLGRQALTRTNPELCKRAGEEWYMNPALPATADYLAALCTEIVSRYKVDGIHLDYIRYPEKGIPYDDAADYRRLAPKGQSKADWRTANVDRCVQTVSEAVKRLKPWVKMSCSPVGKYADLPRASSFGWNARDAVHQDAQRWLREGWMDWLFPMMYFDGRHFYPFIADWKEHEATGAVIPGLGIYLLLPSQKDWPLLAIRRQMAVSRFVGLGGHAFFRARFLLDDVKGLASWLRHDFYAQPALVPPIVPPAAVVEAHPELAAAPDAPELQVERRAHSLHFRWQPVASPYPLTYNIYRCEAQRPPVLVAKGCTATEFALTPALPSLLHARYVVTAVDAFGRESRWP
;
A
#
# COMPACT_ATOMS: atom_id res chain seq x y z
N MET A 1 59.59 1.42 24.09
CA MET A 1 58.58 0.73 24.92
C MET A 1 57.28 0.71 24.16
N SER A 2 56.99 -0.39 23.47
CA SER A 2 55.83 -0.62 22.64
C SER A 2 54.89 -1.55 23.38
N PHE A 3 53.67 -1.10 23.67
CA PHE A 3 52.60 -1.94 24.22
C PHE A 3 51.66 -2.41 23.09
N PRO A 4 51.24 -3.66 23.05
CA PRO A 4 50.40 -4.19 21.98
C PRO A 4 48.89 -3.99 22.29
N LEU A 5 48.24 -3.22 21.43
CA LEU A 5 46.79 -2.93 21.41
C LEU A 5 45.93 -4.00 20.72
N SER A 6 46.47 -5.19 20.44
CA SER A 6 45.75 -6.18 19.58
C SER A 6 44.99 -7.28 20.31
N ARG A 7 44.96 -7.33 21.65
CA ARG A 7 44.28 -8.40 22.40
C ARG A 7 42.88 -8.04 22.97
N CYS A 8 42.49 -6.77 23.00
CA CYS A 8 41.18 -6.36 23.54
C CYS A 8 40.01 -6.46 22.52
N PHE A 9 40.27 -6.43 21.22
CA PHE A 9 39.22 -6.48 20.23
C PHE A 9 38.66 -7.89 19.96
N LEU A 10 39.46 -8.94 20.15
CA LEU A 10 38.96 -10.31 19.96
C LEU A 10 38.05 -10.79 21.11
N SER A 11 38.23 -10.29 22.32
CA SER A 11 37.44 -10.68 23.49
C SER A 11 36.05 -10.08 23.50
N LEU A 12 35.87 -8.89 22.90
CA LEU A 12 34.58 -8.21 22.85
C LEU A 12 33.65 -8.82 21.78
N THR A 13 34.21 -9.24 20.64
CA THR A 13 33.44 -9.91 19.58
C THR A 13 33.00 -11.32 19.95
N LEU A 14 33.79 -12.06 20.75
CA LEU A 14 33.36 -13.37 21.27
C LEU A 14 32.26 -13.24 22.35
N LEU A 15 32.30 -12.23 23.19
CA LEU A 15 31.26 -11.97 24.20
C LEU A 15 29.92 -11.57 23.59
N ILE A 16 29.93 -10.81 22.51
CA ILE A 16 28.71 -10.43 21.78
C ILE A 16 28.11 -11.65 21.03
N ALA A 17 28.95 -12.51 20.47
CA ALA A 17 28.50 -13.75 19.82
C ALA A 17 27.93 -14.76 20.80
N CYS A 18 28.49 -14.89 22.01
CA CYS A 18 27.96 -15.74 23.08
C CYS A 18 26.68 -15.17 23.72
N ALA A 19 26.53 -13.84 23.82
CA ALA A 19 25.31 -13.22 24.31
C ALA A 19 24.14 -13.39 23.33
N LEU A 20 24.38 -13.37 22.02
CA LEU A 20 23.36 -13.66 21.00
C LEU A 20 22.92 -15.13 20.97
N GLN A 21 23.81 -16.08 21.33
CA GLN A 21 23.43 -17.51 21.45
C GLN A 21 22.65 -17.82 22.74
N SER A 22 22.79 -17.02 23.78
CA SER A 22 22.08 -17.22 25.05
C SER A 22 20.67 -16.60 25.06
N VAL A 23 20.41 -15.57 24.24
CA VAL A 23 19.09 -14.94 24.13
C VAL A 23 18.11 -15.80 23.32
N VAL A 24 18.57 -16.72 22.50
CA VAL A 24 17.70 -17.66 21.74
C VAL A 24 17.13 -18.78 22.63
N LYS A 25 17.62 -18.98 23.87
CA LYS A 25 17.22 -20.11 24.72
C LYS A 25 16.27 -19.79 25.88
N ALA A 26 15.80 -18.57 26.05
CA ALA A 26 14.93 -18.23 27.16
C ALA A 26 13.84 -17.18 26.82
N LEU A 27 12.94 -17.55 25.93
CA LEU A 27 11.58 -16.99 25.97
C LEU A 27 10.69 -18.07 26.57
N PRO A 28 10.04 -17.84 27.72
CA PRO A 28 9.06 -18.79 28.23
C PRO A 28 7.90 -18.82 27.23
N LEU A 29 7.65 -19.99 26.67
CA LEU A 29 6.39 -20.30 26.01
C LEU A 29 5.30 -20.17 27.08
N SER A 30 4.70 -18.97 27.16
CA SER A 30 3.48 -18.79 27.95
C SER A 30 2.42 -19.70 27.36
N ALA A 31 1.96 -20.63 28.16
CA ALA A 31 0.87 -21.54 27.86
C ALA A 31 -0.37 -20.74 27.44
N HIS A 32 -1.01 -21.17 26.34
CA HIS A 32 -2.37 -20.82 25.91
C HIS A 32 -2.58 -19.56 25.05
N SER A 33 -1.62 -19.11 24.25
CA SER A 33 -1.96 -18.30 23.08
C SER A 33 -2.04 -19.20 21.83
N HIS A 34 -3.23 -19.39 21.29
CA HIS A 34 -3.34 -19.92 19.92
C HIS A 34 -2.47 -19.04 19.01
N PRO A 35 -1.59 -19.61 18.17
CA PRO A 35 -0.77 -18.80 17.28
C PRO A 35 -1.68 -17.97 16.39
N ALA A 36 -1.65 -16.65 16.59
CA ALA A 36 -2.51 -15.72 15.89
C ALA A 36 -2.24 -15.78 14.37
N VAL A 37 -3.28 -15.60 13.57
CA VAL A 37 -3.13 -15.44 12.12
C VAL A 37 -2.20 -14.25 11.87
N ARG A 38 -1.21 -14.45 11.01
CA ARG A 38 -0.24 -13.39 10.66
C ARG A 38 -0.95 -12.15 10.13
N ARG A 39 -0.54 -10.97 10.59
CA ARG A 39 -0.94 -9.69 10.04
C ARG A 39 0.25 -9.08 9.31
N GLU A 40 0.12 -8.92 7.99
CA GLU A 40 1.21 -8.49 7.13
C GLU A 40 0.65 -7.93 5.83
N VAL A 41 1.07 -6.73 5.43
CA VAL A 41 0.78 -6.17 4.10
C VAL A 41 1.61 -6.91 3.06
N ARG A 42 0.96 -7.47 2.05
CA ARG A 42 1.56 -8.13 0.88
C ARG A 42 1.06 -7.42 -0.36
N ALA A 43 1.69 -6.31 -0.67
CA ALA A 43 1.19 -5.39 -1.69
C ALA A 43 1.90 -5.55 -3.03
N VAL A 44 1.21 -5.13 -4.09
CA VAL A 44 1.79 -5.00 -5.43
C VAL A 44 1.26 -3.76 -6.11
N TRP A 45 2.14 -3.00 -6.79
CA TRP A 45 1.73 -1.96 -7.72
C TRP A 45 1.27 -2.58 -9.04
N LEU A 46 0.03 -2.30 -9.43
CA LEU A 46 -0.54 -2.65 -10.73
C LEU A 46 -0.65 -1.39 -11.58
N THR A 47 0.24 -1.28 -12.54
CA THR A 47 0.43 -0.09 -13.37
C THR A 47 -0.48 -0.12 -14.58
N THR A 48 -1.29 0.93 -14.77
CA THR A 48 -2.13 1.09 -15.96
C THR A 48 -1.50 2.00 -17.02
N LEU A 49 -0.53 2.85 -16.63
CA LEU A 49 0.18 3.73 -17.55
C LEU A 49 0.72 2.96 -18.76
N GLN A 50 0.30 3.36 -19.96
CA GLN A 50 0.69 2.73 -21.23
C GLN A 50 0.42 1.22 -21.30
N GLY A 51 -0.46 0.68 -20.44
CA GLY A 51 -0.74 -0.74 -20.39
C GLY A 51 0.43 -1.60 -19.88
N LEU A 52 1.33 -1.03 -19.09
CA LEU A 52 2.54 -1.71 -18.63
C LEU A 52 2.26 -3.01 -17.85
N ASP A 53 1.19 -3.05 -17.06
CA ASP A 53 0.69 -4.27 -16.43
C ASP A 53 -0.69 -4.63 -16.96
N TRP A 54 -1.58 -3.63 -17.07
CA TRP A 54 -2.95 -3.78 -17.53
C TRP A 54 -3.53 -2.42 -17.97
N PRO A 55 -4.40 -2.36 -19.01
CA PRO A 55 -4.75 -3.45 -19.93
C PRO A 55 -3.71 -3.63 -21.03
N SER A 56 -3.56 -4.86 -21.53
CA SER A 56 -2.64 -5.15 -22.63
C SER A 56 -3.10 -4.58 -23.98
N ARG A 57 -4.42 -4.35 -24.14
CA ARG A 57 -5.05 -3.79 -25.34
C ARG A 57 -6.24 -2.92 -24.97
N PRO A 58 -6.50 -1.83 -25.72
CA PRO A 58 -7.65 -0.98 -25.47
C PRO A 58 -8.97 -1.68 -25.84
N ALA A 59 -10.07 -1.25 -25.19
CA ALA A 59 -11.41 -1.78 -25.37
C ALA A 59 -12.26 -0.83 -26.25
N ALA A 60 -12.21 -1.02 -27.56
CA ALA A 60 -13.02 -0.26 -28.52
C ALA A 60 -14.38 -0.91 -28.83
N THR A 61 -14.61 -2.17 -28.41
CA THR A 61 -15.83 -2.94 -28.61
C THR A 61 -16.20 -3.70 -27.34
N GLU A 62 -17.44 -4.17 -27.21
CA GLU A 62 -17.89 -4.98 -26.05
C GLU A 62 -17.06 -6.25 -25.88
N ASP A 63 -16.70 -6.92 -26.98
CA ASP A 63 -15.81 -8.09 -26.92
C ASP A 63 -14.41 -7.74 -26.43
N ALA A 64 -13.87 -6.59 -26.83
CA ALA A 64 -12.58 -6.11 -26.33
C ALA A 64 -12.68 -5.74 -24.86
N ALA A 65 -13.78 -5.11 -24.41
CA ALA A 65 -14.04 -4.79 -23.02
C ALA A 65 -14.15 -6.05 -22.15
N ARG A 66 -14.81 -7.10 -22.65
CA ARG A 66 -14.88 -8.40 -21.97
C ARG A 66 -13.48 -9.01 -21.84
N ARG A 67 -12.68 -9.08 -22.92
CA ARG A 67 -11.31 -9.60 -22.87
C ARG A 67 -10.42 -8.83 -21.93
N GLN A 68 -10.58 -7.51 -21.86
CA GLN A 68 -9.83 -6.64 -20.94
C GLN A 68 -10.19 -6.96 -19.47
N ARG A 69 -11.48 -7.16 -19.15
CA ARG A 69 -11.94 -7.59 -17.82
C ARG A 69 -11.43 -8.98 -17.46
N ASP A 70 -11.54 -9.94 -18.39
CA ASP A 70 -11.04 -11.31 -18.18
C ASP A 70 -9.53 -11.35 -17.97
N GLU A 71 -8.77 -10.46 -18.60
CA GLU A 71 -7.34 -10.29 -18.39
C GLU A 71 -7.05 -9.90 -16.95
N LEU A 72 -7.74 -8.88 -16.43
CA LEU A 72 -7.58 -8.44 -15.03
C LEU A 72 -7.94 -9.56 -14.04
N CYS A 73 -9.04 -10.28 -14.27
CA CYS A 73 -9.42 -11.43 -13.45
C CYS A 73 -8.30 -12.45 -13.35
N ARG A 74 -7.74 -12.88 -14.50
CA ARG A 74 -6.61 -13.83 -14.53
C ARG A 74 -5.36 -13.31 -13.82
N GLN A 75 -5.06 -12.00 -13.93
CA GLN A 75 -3.95 -11.39 -13.22
C GLN A 75 -4.17 -11.40 -11.71
N LEU A 76 -5.37 -11.01 -11.25
CA LEU A 76 -5.72 -11.01 -9.84
C LEU A 76 -5.73 -12.43 -9.24
N ASP A 77 -6.17 -13.46 -10.00
CA ASP A 77 -6.08 -14.87 -9.57
C ASP A 77 -4.64 -15.29 -9.30
N LYS A 78 -3.71 -14.94 -10.19
CA LYS A 78 -2.28 -15.22 -10.02
C LYS A 78 -1.67 -14.46 -8.83
N LEU A 79 -2.04 -13.19 -8.63
CA LEU A 79 -1.57 -12.39 -7.51
C LEU A 79 -2.08 -12.94 -6.17
N GLN A 80 -3.37 -13.32 -6.10
CA GLN A 80 -3.95 -13.99 -4.94
C GLN A 80 -3.22 -15.30 -4.64
N ALA A 81 -2.97 -16.12 -5.66
CA ALA A 81 -2.23 -17.37 -5.52
C ALA A 81 -0.79 -17.18 -5.02
N ALA A 82 -0.14 -16.05 -5.35
CA ALA A 82 1.16 -15.66 -4.82
C ALA A 82 1.10 -15.09 -3.38
N GLY A 83 -0.09 -15.02 -2.78
CA GLY A 83 -0.30 -14.54 -1.41
C GLY A 83 -0.43 -13.02 -1.27
N ILE A 84 -0.64 -12.28 -2.36
CA ILE A 84 -0.91 -10.84 -2.33
C ILE A 84 -2.27 -10.57 -1.69
N ASN A 85 -2.35 -9.55 -0.84
CA ASN A 85 -3.58 -9.14 -0.15
C ASN A 85 -3.91 -7.65 -0.31
N VAL A 86 -3.03 -6.85 -0.95
CA VAL A 86 -3.26 -5.44 -1.26
C VAL A 86 -2.81 -5.15 -2.70
N VAL A 87 -3.68 -4.52 -3.49
CA VAL A 87 -3.38 -4.05 -4.84
C VAL A 87 -3.37 -2.52 -4.86
N LEU A 88 -2.22 -1.94 -5.16
CA LEU A 88 -2.06 -0.51 -5.43
C LEU A 88 -2.39 -0.28 -6.91
N PHE A 89 -3.66 -0.01 -7.21
CA PHE A 89 -4.18 0.08 -8.57
C PHE A 89 -4.04 1.50 -9.11
N GLN A 90 -3.27 1.67 -10.21
CA GLN A 90 -3.04 3.01 -10.78
C GLN A 90 -4.33 3.58 -11.37
N THR A 91 -4.97 4.45 -10.58
CA THR A 91 -6.29 5.05 -10.84
C THR A 91 -6.17 6.43 -11.49
N ARG A 92 -5.23 7.27 -11.04
CA ARG A 92 -4.83 8.50 -11.71
C ARG A 92 -3.42 8.34 -12.26
N LEU A 93 -3.29 8.47 -13.58
CA LEU A 93 -2.03 8.20 -14.26
C LEU A 93 -1.16 9.47 -14.33
N ARG A 94 -1.57 10.47 -15.09
CA ARG A 94 -0.92 11.77 -15.24
C ARG A 94 -1.95 12.78 -15.74
N ALA A 95 -2.76 13.34 -14.85
CA ALA A 95 -3.95 14.15 -15.15
C ALA A 95 -4.92 13.47 -16.13
N THR A 96 -4.98 12.14 -16.06
CA THR A 96 -5.95 11.26 -16.70
C THR A 96 -6.28 10.13 -15.73
N VAL A 97 -7.47 9.55 -15.84
CA VAL A 97 -8.00 8.63 -14.84
C VAL A 97 -8.53 7.32 -15.45
N ALA A 98 -8.73 6.35 -14.58
CA ALA A 98 -9.27 5.02 -14.88
C ALA A 98 -10.78 4.89 -14.52
N TYR A 99 -11.50 5.99 -14.35
CA TYR A 99 -12.91 5.99 -13.95
C TYR A 99 -13.62 7.24 -14.49
N PRO A 100 -14.96 7.28 -14.56
CA PRO A 100 -15.70 8.50 -14.92
C PRO A 100 -15.48 9.59 -13.86
N SER A 101 -14.72 10.63 -14.15
CA SER A 101 -14.42 11.72 -13.24
C SER A 101 -15.00 13.05 -13.71
N ALA A 102 -15.39 13.90 -12.76
CA ALA A 102 -15.76 15.29 -13.03
C ALA A 102 -14.54 16.20 -13.20
N PHE A 103 -13.33 15.74 -12.83
CA PHE A 103 -12.11 16.53 -12.80
C PHE A 103 -11.19 16.29 -14.00
N GLU A 104 -10.99 15.01 -14.37
CA GLU A 104 -9.99 14.64 -15.35
C GLU A 104 -10.54 13.62 -16.37
N PRO A 105 -10.09 13.67 -17.63
CA PRO A 105 -10.54 12.77 -18.68
C PRO A 105 -10.01 11.34 -18.49
N PHE A 106 -10.69 10.36 -19.11
CA PHE A 106 -10.19 9.01 -19.18
C PHE A 106 -8.83 8.94 -19.89
N ASP A 107 -7.95 8.07 -19.36
CA ASP A 107 -6.73 7.74 -20.10
C ASP A 107 -7.04 6.91 -21.33
N GLY A 108 -6.33 7.22 -22.43
CA GLY A 108 -6.51 6.55 -23.71
C GLY A 108 -6.13 5.07 -23.70
N VAL A 109 -5.42 4.60 -22.70
CA VAL A 109 -5.03 3.17 -22.56
C VAL A 109 -6.25 2.26 -22.48
N PHE A 110 -7.35 2.73 -21.88
CA PHE A 110 -8.55 1.91 -21.70
C PHE A 110 -9.40 1.77 -22.97
N SER A 111 -9.59 2.86 -23.71
CA SER A 111 -10.48 2.89 -24.89
C SER A 111 -9.73 2.93 -26.23
N GLY A 112 -8.42 3.20 -26.22
CA GLY A 112 -7.61 3.50 -27.41
C GLY A 112 -7.65 4.97 -27.85
N VAL A 113 -8.49 5.80 -27.23
CA VAL A 113 -8.65 7.22 -27.56
C VAL A 113 -8.56 8.06 -26.30
N PRO A 114 -7.59 8.99 -26.19
CA PRO A 114 -7.48 9.88 -25.04
C PRO A 114 -8.78 10.66 -24.80
N GLY A 115 -9.23 10.69 -23.54
CA GLY A 115 -10.45 11.36 -23.12
C GLY A 115 -11.75 10.61 -23.38
N ARG A 116 -11.71 9.50 -24.14
CA ARG A 116 -12.90 8.67 -24.36
C ARG A 116 -13.10 7.66 -23.24
N SER A 117 -14.33 7.63 -22.70
CA SER A 117 -14.74 6.57 -21.77
C SER A 117 -14.67 5.19 -22.43
N PRO A 118 -14.12 4.17 -21.78
CA PRO A 118 -14.32 2.78 -22.16
C PRO A 118 -15.78 2.36 -21.93
N LEU A 119 -16.14 1.15 -22.39
CA LEU A 119 -17.54 0.64 -22.32
C LEU A 119 -17.93 0.14 -20.92
N TYR A 120 -17.10 0.36 -19.92
CA TYR A 120 -17.34 0.00 -18.52
C TYR A 120 -16.50 0.91 -17.60
N ASP A 121 -16.69 0.80 -16.29
CA ASP A 121 -15.89 1.50 -15.29
C ASP A 121 -14.72 0.60 -14.82
N PRO A 122 -13.48 0.88 -15.24
CA PRO A 122 -12.32 0.07 -14.87
C PRO A 122 -12.02 0.03 -13.37
N LEU A 123 -12.22 1.16 -12.66
CA LEU A 123 -11.98 1.22 -11.22
C LEU A 123 -13.02 0.43 -10.43
N GLN A 124 -14.32 0.60 -10.76
CA GLN A 124 -15.39 -0.16 -10.12
C GLN A 124 -15.17 -1.66 -10.30
N PHE A 125 -14.88 -2.09 -11.52
CA PHE A 125 -14.60 -3.49 -11.81
C PHE A 125 -13.39 -4.02 -11.04
N ALA A 126 -12.29 -3.26 -10.98
CA ALA A 126 -11.09 -3.65 -10.24
C ALA A 126 -11.35 -3.80 -8.72
N VAL A 127 -12.12 -2.87 -8.12
CA VAL A 127 -12.52 -2.94 -6.70
C VAL A 127 -13.32 -4.22 -6.43
N GLU A 128 -14.36 -4.49 -7.23
CA GLU A 128 -15.21 -5.67 -7.06
C GLU A 128 -14.42 -6.98 -7.19
N GLU A 129 -13.51 -7.05 -8.19
CA GLU A 129 -12.70 -8.24 -8.42
C GLU A 129 -11.61 -8.46 -7.36
N CYS A 130 -11.04 -7.39 -6.81
CA CYS A 130 -10.13 -7.49 -5.66
C CYS A 130 -10.87 -7.98 -4.42
N HIS A 131 -12.02 -7.38 -4.09
CA HIS A 131 -12.83 -7.77 -2.92
C HIS A 131 -13.32 -9.21 -3.01
N ARG A 132 -13.77 -9.67 -4.21
CA ARG A 132 -14.16 -11.07 -4.42
C ARG A 132 -13.05 -12.06 -4.07
N ARG A 133 -11.80 -11.65 -4.20
CA ARG A 133 -10.60 -12.45 -3.86
C ARG A 133 -10.05 -12.18 -2.45
N GLY A 134 -10.75 -11.39 -1.65
CA GLY A 134 -10.30 -11.00 -0.31
C GLY A 134 -9.05 -10.11 -0.31
N MET A 135 -8.81 -9.37 -1.40
CA MET A 135 -7.73 -8.37 -1.51
C MET A 135 -8.29 -6.97 -1.35
N GLU A 136 -7.55 -6.10 -0.66
CA GLU A 136 -7.83 -4.68 -0.64
C GLU A 136 -7.36 -4.02 -1.95
N LEU A 137 -8.10 -2.99 -2.40
CA LEU A 137 -7.67 -2.12 -3.49
C LEU A 137 -7.47 -0.71 -2.99
N HIS A 138 -6.23 -0.21 -3.14
CA HIS A 138 -5.90 1.19 -2.90
C HIS A 138 -5.81 1.94 -4.25
N ALA A 139 -6.55 3.03 -4.38
CA ALA A 139 -6.48 3.87 -5.57
C ALA A 139 -5.13 4.60 -5.59
N TRP A 140 -4.26 4.21 -6.53
CA TRP A 140 -2.94 4.83 -6.70
C TRP A 140 -3.05 6.09 -7.56
N ILE A 141 -2.64 7.21 -6.98
CA ILE A 141 -2.73 8.56 -7.51
C ILE A 141 -1.33 9.11 -7.78
N VAL A 142 -0.95 9.25 -9.05
CA VAL A 142 0.24 10.02 -9.44
C VAL A 142 -0.09 11.51 -9.26
N ALA A 143 0.41 12.13 -8.17
CA ALA A 143 -0.12 13.39 -7.67
C ALA A 143 0.27 14.62 -8.51
N PHE A 144 1.55 14.99 -8.58
CA PHE A 144 1.94 16.23 -9.23
C PHE A 144 2.24 16.13 -10.75
N PRO A 145 2.81 15.06 -11.29
CA PRO A 145 2.99 14.94 -12.74
C PRO A 145 1.66 15.02 -13.50
N ILE A 146 1.60 15.91 -14.50
CA ILE A 146 0.46 16.07 -15.42
C ILE A 146 0.73 15.30 -16.71
N GLY A 147 2.01 15.27 -17.15
CA GLY A 147 2.43 14.53 -18.33
C GLY A 147 3.15 15.38 -19.37
N LYS A 148 3.56 14.71 -20.44
CA LYS A 148 4.28 15.38 -21.55
C LYS A 148 3.38 16.35 -22.29
N VAL A 149 3.98 17.41 -22.81
CA VAL A 149 3.28 18.44 -23.61
C VAL A 149 2.48 17.82 -24.74
N GLN A 150 3.06 16.87 -25.45
CA GLN A 150 2.37 16.18 -26.55
C GLN A 150 1.13 15.41 -26.10
N ALA A 151 1.15 14.80 -24.90
CA ALA A 151 0.00 14.10 -24.37
C ALA A 151 -1.13 15.08 -24.03
N MET A 152 -0.80 16.22 -23.40
CA MET A 152 -1.79 17.28 -23.13
C MET A 152 -2.38 17.87 -24.42
N ASN A 153 -1.58 18.05 -25.45
CA ASN A 153 -2.07 18.54 -26.76
C ASN A 153 -3.07 17.54 -27.40
N ARG A 154 -2.86 16.22 -27.23
CA ARG A 154 -3.82 15.20 -27.74
C ARG A 154 -5.15 15.21 -27.00
N LEU A 155 -5.16 15.55 -25.71
CA LEU A 155 -6.38 15.70 -24.91
C LEU A 155 -7.16 16.99 -25.28
N GLY A 156 -6.50 17.95 -25.92
CA GLY A 156 -7.13 19.20 -26.38
C GLY A 156 -7.78 20.00 -25.26
N ARG A 157 -9.07 20.28 -25.39
CA ARG A 157 -9.82 21.08 -24.40
C ARG A 157 -10.02 20.38 -23.07
N GLN A 158 -9.90 19.06 -23.01
CA GLN A 158 -10.06 18.26 -21.80
C GLN A 158 -8.79 18.22 -20.94
N ALA A 159 -7.65 18.67 -21.47
CA ALA A 159 -6.39 18.66 -20.75
C ALA A 159 -6.43 19.58 -19.52
N LEU A 160 -5.88 19.15 -18.38
CA LEU A 160 -5.78 19.97 -17.16
C LEU A 160 -5.10 21.32 -17.43
N THR A 161 -4.13 21.36 -18.34
CA THR A 161 -3.47 22.59 -18.77
C THR A 161 -4.38 23.57 -19.50
N ARG A 162 -5.62 23.19 -19.83
CA ARG A 162 -6.65 24.03 -20.44
C ARG A 162 -7.83 24.27 -19.53
N THR A 163 -8.18 23.30 -18.69
CA THR A 163 -9.29 23.43 -17.73
C THR A 163 -8.88 24.18 -16.48
N ASN A 164 -7.64 24.00 -15.99
CA ASN A 164 -7.10 24.63 -14.79
C ASN A 164 -5.64 25.05 -15.01
N PRO A 165 -5.37 25.97 -15.98
CA PRO A 165 -4.00 26.34 -16.36
C PRO A 165 -3.20 26.95 -15.19
N GLU A 166 -3.86 27.61 -14.25
CA GLU A 166 -3.27 28.21 -13.05
C GLU A 166 -2.59 27.17 -12.14
N LEU A 167 -3.08 25.93 -12.12
CA LEU A 167 -2.50 24.84 -11.34
C LEU A 167 -1.26 24.23 -12.00
N CYS A 168 -1.01 24.55 -13.27
CA CYS A 168 -0.02 23.86 -14.10
C CYS A 168 1.28 24.66 -14.24
N LYS A 169 2.40 23.97 -14.12
CA LYS A 169 3.73 24.54 -14.28
C LYS A 169 4.60 23.65 -15.18
N ARG A 170 5.40 24.28 -16.04
CA ARG A 170 6.35 23.56 -16.90
C ARG A 170 7.55 23.07 -16.09
N ALA A 171 7.96 21.84 -16.37
CA ALA A 171 9.19 21.23 -15.87
C ALA A 171 9.85 20.48 -17.06
N GLY A 172 10.70 21.17 -17.81
CA GLY A 172 11.27 20.65 -19.04
C GLY A 172 10.21 20.30 -20.08
N GLU A 173 10.19 19.07 -20.55
CA GLU A 173 9.24 18.54 -21.54
C GLU A 173 7.89 18.09 -20.94
N GLU A 174 7.74 18.22 -19.63
CA GLU A 174 6.53 17.78 -18.92
C GLU A 174 5.84 18.95 -18.21
N TRP A 175 4.57 18.73 -17.89
CA TRP A 175 3.77 19.58 -17.02
C TRP A 175 3.65 18.94 -15.64
N TYR A 176 3.67 19.76 -14.61
CA TYR A 176 3.46 19.39 -13.22
C TYR A 176 2.39 20.29 -12.61
N MET A 177 1.67 19.79 -11.63
CA MET A 177 0.89 20.64 -10.74
C MET A 177 1.86 21.51 -9.92
N ASN A 178 1.45 22.74 -9.59
CA ASN A 178 2.25 23.65 -8.77
C ASN A 178 1.98 23.44 -7.27
N PRO A 179 2.85 22.76 -6.51
CA PRO A 179 2.60 22.50 -5.08
C PRO A 179 2.56 23.78 -4.23
N ALA A 180 3.12 24.88 -4.73
CA ALA A 180 3.15 26.16 -4.03
C ALA A 180 1.75 26.77 -3.83
N LEU A 181 0.78 26.39 -4.67
CA LEU A 181 -0.58 26.94 -4.63
C LEU A 181 -1.48 26.13 -3.69
N PRO A 182 -2.19 26.75 -2.72
CA PRO A 182 -3.21 26.05 -1.93
C PRO A 182 -4.24 25.33 -2.79
N ALA A 183 -4.68 25.95 -3.88
CA ALA A 183 -5.63 25.37 -4.83
C ALA A 183 -5.18 24.02 -5.44
N THR A 184 -3.87 23.73 -5.48
CA THR A 184 -3.37 22.41 -5.87
C THR A 184 -3.72 21.34 -4.83
N ALA A 185 -3.61 21.67 -3.54
CA ALA A 185 -3.99 20.76 -2.46
C ALA A 185 -5.51 20.52 -2.47
N ASP A 186 -6.31 21.58 -2.65
CA ASP A 186 -7.78 21.51 -2.73
C ASP A 186 -8.23 20.66 -3.92
N TYR A 187 -7.59 20.82 -5.09
CA TYR A 187 -7.90 20.03 -6.28
C TYR A 187 -7.61 18.53 -6.08
N LEU A 188 -6.45 18.18 -5.51
CA LEU A 188 -6.11 16.79 -5.21
C LEU A 188 -7.03 16.19 -4.15
N ALA A 189 -7.43 16.98 -3.14
CA ALA A 189 -8.39 16.56 -2.13
C ALA A 189 -9.77 16.29 -2.75
N ALA A 190 -10.25 17.19 -3.63
CA ALA A 190 -11.52 17.01 -4.34
C ALA A 190 -11.53 15.75 -5.22
N LEU A 191 -10.44 15.50 -5.96
CA LEU A 191 -10.29 14.29 -6.77
C LEU A 191 -10.27 13.02 -5.91
N CYS A 192 -9.51 13.00 -4.80
CA CYS A 192 -9.47 11.85 -3.90
C CYS A 192 -10.81 11.62 -3.20
N THR A 193 -11.52 12.66 -2.80
CA THR A 193 -12.86 12.53 -2.19
C THR A 193 -13.91 12.09 -3.21
N GLU A 194 -13.81 12.47 -4.49
CA GLU A 194 -14.64 11.93 -5.56
C GLU A 194 -14.49 10.39 -5.63
N ILE A 195 -13.26 9.89 -5.61
CA ILE A 195 -12.99 8.44 -5.63
C ILE A 195 -13.61 7.77 -4.39
N VAL A 196 -13.28 8.27 -3.20
CA VAL A 196 -13.74 7.67 -1.94
C VAL A 196 -15.25 7.71 -1.77
N SER A 197 -15.93 8.77 -2.25
CA SER A 197 -17.39 8.86 -2.19
C SER A 197 -18.09 7.86 -3.09
N ARG A 198 -17.56 7.62 -4.29
CA ARG A 198 -18.18 6.83 -5.33
C ARG A 198 -17.83 5.35 -5.29
N TYR A 199 -16.64 5.02 -4.81
CA TYR A 199 -16.10 3.66 -4.84
C TYR A 199 -15.83 3.13 -3.43
N LYS A 200 -15.87 1.80 -3.30
CA LYS A 200 -15.50 1.08 -2.07
C LYS A 200 -14.01 0.79 -2.03
N VAL A 201 -13.17 1.80 -2.34
CA VAL A 201 -11.72 1.63 -2.21
C VAL A 201 -11.33 1.51 -0.75
N ASP A 202 -10.33 0.70 -0.44
CA ASP A 202 -9.82 0.48 0.92
C ASP A 202 -8.77 1.51 1.31
N GLY A 203 -8.17 2.19 0.33
CA GLY A 203 -7.18 3.23 0.55
C GLY A 203 -6.97 4.17 -0.63
N ILE A 204 -6.34 5.31 -0.33
CA ILE A 204 -5.73 6.22 -1.29
C ILE A 204 -4.22 6.11 -1.15
N HIS A 205 -3.53 5.89 -2.27
CA HIS A 205 -2.08 5.77 -2.33
C HIS A 205 -1.49 6.90 -3.16
N LEU A 206 -0.83 7.88 -2.52
CA LEU A 206 -0.21 9.02 -3.19
C LEU A 206 1.19 8.66 -3.68
N ASP A 207 1.43 8.84 -4.97
CA ASP A 207 2.74 8.70 -5.58
C ASP A 207 3.13 9.99 -6.28
N TYR A 208 4.43 10.22 -6.43
CA TYR A 208 4.94 11.49 -6.99
C TYR A 208 4.38 12.75 -6.31
N ILE A 209 4.02 12.65 -5.03
CA ILE A 209 3.67 13.79 -4.17
C ILE A 209 4.97 14.47 -3.71
N ARG A 210 5.70 15.03 -4.68
CA ARG A 210 7.04 15.58 -4.49
C ARG A 210 7.42 16.54 -5.61
N TYR A 211 8.35 17.44 -5.32
CA TYR A 211 8.95 18.28 -6.34
C TYR A 211 9.71 17.43 -7.38
N PRO A 212 9.89 17.95 -8.62
CA PRO A 212 10.68 17.29 -9.64
C PRO A 212 12.11 17.01 -9.18
N GLU A 213 12.69 15.94 -9.70
CA GLU A 213 14.07 15.52 -9.37
C GLU A 213 15.11 16.52 -9.88
N LYS A 214 16.29 16.50 -9.23
CA LYS A 214 17.42 17.32 -9.66
C LYS A 214 17.75 17.05 -11.14
N GLY A 215 17.90 18.12 -11.90
CA GLY A 215 18.15 18.05 -13.36
C GLY A 215 16.89 18.25 -14.21
N ILE A 216 15.69 18.15 -13.64
CA ILE A 216 14.46 18.57 -14.31
C ILE A 216 14.28 20.08 -14.06
N PRO A 217 14.25 20.91 -15.11
CA PRO A 217 14.06 22.35 -14.94
C PRO A 217 12.69 22.65 -14.33
N TYR A 218 12.68 23.23 -13.14
CA TYR A 218 11.47 23.64 -12.46
C TYR A 218 11.68 24.99 -11.80
N ASP A 219 11.19 26.06 -12.43
CA ASP A 219 11.33 27.42 -11.90
C ASP A 219 10.13 27.82 -11.04
N ASP A 220 10.35 27.94 -9.74
CA ASP A 220 9.41 28.41 -8.74
C ASP A 220 9.92 29.65 -7.98
N ALA A 221 10.92 30.37 -8.53
CA ALA A 221 11.51 31.52 -7.87
C ALA A 221 10.50 32.68 -7.66
N ALA A 222 9.62 32.90 -8.64
CA ALA A 222 8.57 33.91 -8.52
C ALA A 222 7.53 33.53 -7.45
N ASP A 223 7.13 32.25 -7.41
CA ASP A 223 6.19 31.74 -6.40
C ASP A 223 6.82 31.83 -5.00
N TYR A 224 8.09 31.47 -4.86
CA TYR A 224 8.81 31.59 -3.60
C TYR A 224 8.83 33.03 -3.10
N ARG A 225 9.21 34.00 -3.94
CA ARG A 225 9.23 35.42 -3.55
C ARG A 225 7.86 35.94 -3.12
N ARG A 226 6.78 35.46 -3.74
CA ARG A 226 5.41 35.92 -3.52
C ARG A 226 4.73 35.23 -2.33
N LEU A 227 5.01 33.93 -2.12
CA LEU A 227 4.21 33.07 -1.24
C LEU A 227 4.96 32.58 0.00
N ALA A 228 6.30 32.64 0.01
CA ALA A 228 7.06 32.16 1.16
C ALA A 228 6.94 33.14 2.35
N PRO A 229 6.74 32.63 3.56
CA PRO A 229 6.86 33.44 4.78
C PRO A 229 8.24 34.12 4.87
N LYS A 230 8.28 35.33 5.43
CA LYS A 230 9.52 36.08 5.59
C LYS A 230 10.56 35.28 6.39
N GLY A 231 11.75 35.09 5.83
CA GLY A 231 12.87 34.37 6.46
C GLY A 231 12.83 32.85 6.30
N GLN A 232 11.80 32.26 5.72
CA GLN A 232 11.78 30.82 5.46
C GLN A 232 12.71 30.46 4.29
N SER A 233 13.52 29.42 4.45
CA SER A 233 14.36 28.93 3.37
C SER A 233 13.52 28.34 2.22
N LYS A 234 14.05 28.35 0.98
CA LYS A 234 13.34 27.78 -0.16
C LYS A 234 13.11 26.28 0.00
N ALA A 235 14.03 25.58 0.65
CA ALA A 235 13.89 24.15 0.92
C ALA A 235 12.73 23.87 1.90
N ASP A 236 12.69 24.59 3.04
CA ASP A 236 11.62 24.43 4.02
C ASP A 236 10.27 24.84 3.46
N TRP A 237 10.23 25.90 2.63
CA TRP A 237 9.03 26.33 1.94
C TRP A 237 8.49 25.25 0.97
N ARG A 238 9.36 24.59 0.20
CA ARG A 238 8.97 23.50 -0.68
C ARG A 238 8.44 22.31 0.11
N THR A 239 9.12 21.95 1.22
CA THR A 239 8.64 20.88 2.11
C THR A 239 7.27 21.22 2.68
N ALA A 240 7.08 22.45 3.18
CA ALA A 240 5.79 22.89 3.70
C ALA A 240 4.67 22.87 2.63
N ASN A 241 4.98 23.13 1.36
CA ASN A 241 4.01 23.01 0.27
C ASN A 241 3.57 21.56 0.02
N VAL A 242 4.50 20.62 0.06
CA VAL A 242 4.18 19.19 -0.07
C VAL A 242 3.40 18.71 1.15
N ASP A 243 3.82 19.07 2.36
CA ASP A 243 3.14 18.77 3.62
C ASP A 243 1.68 19.24 3.59
N ARG A 244 1.43 20.48 3.15
CA ARG A 244 0.08 21.01 2.99
C ARG A 244 -0.75 20.14 2.06
N CYS A 245 -0.23 19.73 0.91
CA CYS A 245 -0.98 18.89 -0.02
C CYS A 245 -1.32 17.53 0.63
N VAL A 246 -0.38 16.92 1.31
CA VAL A 246 -0.57 15.64 2.02
C VAL A 246 -1.62 15.77 3.10
N GLN A 247 -1.49 16.78 3.96
CA GLN A 247 -2.41 17.05 5.06
C GLN A 247 -3.84 17.30 4.54
N THR A 248 -4.00 18.22 3.58
CA THR A 248 -5.31 18.58 3.01
C THR A 248 -6.02 17.36 2.41
N VAL A 249 -5.30 16.53 1.64
CA VAL A 249 -5.88 15.31 1.06
C VAL A 249 -6.28 14.32 2.15
N SER A 250 -5.41 14.10 3.14
CA SER A 250 -5.65 13.17 4.23
C SER A 250 -6.88 13.57 5.05
N GLU A 251 -6.94 14.83 5.47
CA GLU A 251 -8.06 15.35 6.26
C GLU A 251 -9.39 15.27 5.50
N ALA A 252 -9.39 15.58 4.20
CA ALA A 252 -10.58 15.50 3.37
C ALA A 252 -11.09 14.05 3.23
N VAL A 253 -10.20 13.10 2.97
CA VAL A 253 -10.54 11.68 2.88
C VAL A 253 -11.02 11.13 4.22
N LYS A 254 -10.29 11.40 5.32
CA LYS A 254 -10.63 10.92 6.66
C LYS A 254 -11.93 11.52 7.21
N ARG A 255 -12.27 12.75 6.83
CA ARG A 255 -13.57 13.35 7.18
C ARG A 255 -14.74 12.63 6.53
N LEU A 256 -14.56 12.13 5.31
CA LEU A 256 -15.60 11.44 4.56
C LEU A 256 -15.72 9.96 4.96
N LYS A 257 -14.59 9.25 5.01
CA LYS A 257 -14.52 7.85 5.42
C LYS A 257 -13.24 7.62 6.25
N PRO A 258 -13.30 7.74 7.57
CA PRO A 258 -12.12 7.72 8.44
C PRO A 258 -11.35 6.39 8.40
N TRP A 259 -11.96 5.32 7.92
CA TRP A 259 -11.35 4.00 7.77
C TRP A 259 -10.61 3.79 6.45
N VAL A 260 -10.79 4.67 5.44
CA VAL A 260 -10.02 4.59 4.20
C VAL A 260 -8.57 4.92 4.49
N LYS A 261 -7.68 3.98 4.18
CA LYS A 261 -6.25 4.08 4.50
C LYS A 261 -5.57 5.14 3.62
N MET A 262 -4.82 6.03 4.25
CA MET A 262 -3.95 6.97 3.55
C MET A 262 -2.54 6.42 3.48
N SER A 263 -1.96 6.37 2.28
CA SER A 263 -0.60 5.89 2.08
C SER A 263 0.14 6.66 0.99
N CYS A 264 1.46 6.56 0.99
CA CYS A 264 2.27 7.10 -0.11
C CYS A 264 3.53 6.28 -0.37
N SER A 265 4.13 6.49 -1.57
CA SER A 265 5.42 5.92 -1.98
C SER A 265 6.52 6.99 -1.97
N PRO A 266 7.16 7.27 -0.81
CA PRO A 266 8.31 8.17 -0.76
C PRO A 266 9.55 7.52 -1.38
N VAL A 267 10.57 8.33 -1.67
CA VAL A 267 11.90 7.82 -2.02
C VAL A 267 12.40 6.91 -0.91
N GLY A 268 13.02 5.79 -1.26
CA GLY A 268 13.40 4.73 -0.32
C GLY A 268 14.40 5.13 0.77
N LYS A 269 15.24 6.13 0.52
CA LYS A 269 16.07 6.80 1.54
C LYS A 269 15.33 8.01 2.05
N TYR A 270 15.10 8.12 3.35
CA TYR A 270 14.45 9.30 3.91
C TYR A 270 15.32 10.54 3.82
N ALA A 271 16.52 10.48 4.39
CA ALA A 271 17.55 11.52 4.36
C ALA A 271 18.93 10.88 4.21
N ASP A 272 20.00 11.66 4.17
CA ASP A 272 21.34 11.11 4.27
C ASP A 272 21.53 10.42 5.63
N LEU A 273 22.26 9.31 5.64
CA LEU A 273 22.49 8.49 6.82
C LEU A 273 24.00 8.38 7.11
N PRO A 274 24.63 9.41 7.75
CA PRO A 274 26.08 9.45 8.00
C PRO A 274 26.59 8.26 8.80
N ARG A 275 25.81 7.76 9.78
CA ARG A 275 26.16 6.58 10.60
C ARG A 275 26.38 5.30 9.77
N ALA A 276 25.84 5.26 8.54
CA ALA A 276 25.99 4.16 7.59
C ALA A 276 26.77 4.55 6.33
N SER A 277 27.41 5.72 6.31
CA SER A 277 28.12 6.28 5.15
C SER A 277 27.28 6.23 3.86
N SER A 278 25.98 6.51 3.95
CA SER A 278 25.03 6.49 2.84
C SER A 278 24.46 7.89 2.59
N PHE A 279 24.78 8.44 1.43
CA PHE A 279 24.44 9.80 1.01
C PHE A 279 23.76 9.81 -0.35
N GLY A 280 23.23 10.96 -0.74
CA GLY A 280 22.77 11.25 -2.09
C GLY A 280 21.26 11.43 -2.19
N TRP A 281 20.67 10.95 -3.28
CA TRP A 281 19.26 11.18 -3.56
C TRP A 281 18.35 10.57 -2.49
N ASN A 282 17.54 11.42 -1.85
CA ASN A 282 16.70 11.06 -0.71
C ASN A 282 15.35 11.78 -0.77
N ALA A 283 14.41 11.37 0.08
CA ALA A 283 13.04 11.89 0.13
C ALA A 283 12.98 13.33 0.62
N ARG A 284 13.58 13.59 1.79
CA ARG A 284 13.43 14.87 2.49
C ARG A 284 14.16 16.01 1.78
N ASP A 285 15.44 15.84 1.51
CA ASP A 285 16.29 16.95 1.08
C ASP A 285 16.28 17.13 -0.44
N ALA A 286 16.17 16.03 -1.22
CA ALA A 286 16.24 16.10 -2.68
C ALA A 286 14.90 16.41 -3.36
N VAL A 287 13.78 15.92 -2.80
CA VAL A 287 12.45 16.06 -3.40
C VAL A 287 11.36 16.55 -2.45
N HIS A 288 11.75 16.97 -1.23
CA HIS A 288 10.90 17.63 -0.24
C HIS A 288 9.73 16.77 0.27
N GLN A 289 9.96 15.46 0.45
CA GLN A 289 9.04 14.51 1.08
C GLN A 289 9.42 14.27 2.54
N ASP A 290 8.79 14.93 3.50
CA ASP A 290 9.00 14.67 4.93
C ASP A 290 8.10 13.51 5.42
N ALA A 291 8.27 12.33 4.80
CA ALA A 291 7.37 11.20 4.98
C ALA A 291 7.37 10.63 6.42
N GLN A 292 8.49 10.69 7.14
CA GLN A 292 8.51 10.30 8.56
C GLN A 292 7.64 11.23 9.41
N ARG A 293 7.59 12.53 9.08
CA ARG A 293 6.67 13.47 9.71
C ARG A 293 5.21 13.11 9.39
N TRP A 294 4.88 12.80 8.14
CA TRP A 294 3.50 12.49 7.75
C TRP A 294 2.94 11.28 8.50
N LEU A 295 3.79 10.29 8.80
CA LEU A 295 3.42 9.15 9.61
C LEU A 295 3.22 9.54 11.09
N ARG A 296 4.13 10.37 11.64
CA ARG A 296 4.08 10.84 13.03
C ARG A 296 2.87 11.74 13.31
N GLU A 297 2.52 12.61 12.36
CA GLU A 297 1.35 13.49 12.46
C GLU A 297 0.02 12.75 12.15
N GLY A 298 0.06 11.48 11.74
CA GLY A 298 -1.11 10.68 11.40
C GLY A 298 -1.77 11.09 10.08
N TRP A 299 -1.07 11.84 9.21
CA TRP A 299 -1.58 12.14 7.87
C TRP A 299 -1.48 10.95 6.93
N MET A 300 -0.57 10.01 7.21
CA MET A 300 -0.47 8.73 6.54
C MET A 300 -0.60 7.58 7.53
N ASP A 301 -1.41 6.58 7.17
CA ASP A 301 -1.50 5.32 7.91
C ASP A 301 -0.33 4.39 7.53
N TRP A 302 0.08 4.42 6.24
CA TRP A 302 1.13 3.57 5.71
C TRP A 302 2.09 4.31 4.81
N LEU A 303 3.36 3.93 4.85
CA LEU A 303 4.39 4.36 3.93
C LEU A 303 4.93 3.16 3.14
N PHE A 304 5.10 3.35 1.83
CA PHE A 304 5.70 2.37 0.93
C PHE A 304 7.00 2.93 0.33
N PRO A 305 8.07 3.12 1.13
CA PRO A 305 9.32 3.68 0.61
C PRO A 305 9.85 2.83 -0.55
N MET A 306 10.17 3.47 -1.67
CA MET A 306 10.66 2.83 -2.90
C MET A 306 12.12 2.42 -2.72
N MET A 307 12.36 1.31 -2.04
CA MET A 307 13.69 0.83 -1.68
C MET A 307 14.30 -0.07 -2.77
N TYR A 308 14.42 0.47 -3.99
CA TYR A 308 14.95 -0.24 -5.16
C TYR A 308 16.47 -0.23 -5.18
N PHE A 309 17.07 -0.60 -4.06
CA PHE A 309 18.50 -0.61 -3.77
C PHE A 309 18.90 -1.95 -3.15
N ASP A 310 20.22 -2.16 -2.99
CA ASP A 310 20.78 -3.26 -2.23
C ASP A 310 21.93 -2.80 -1.34
N GLY A 311 22.40 -3.68 -0.45
CA GLY A 311 23.55 -3.45 0.43
C GLY A 311 23.36 -2.24 1.34
N ARG A 312 24.39 -1.36 1.39
CA ARG A 312 24.42 -0.16 2.24
C ARG A 312 23.34 0.88 1.93
N HIS A 313 22.65 0.76 0.80
CA HIS A 313 21.57 1.64 0.42
C HIS A 313 20.19 1.06 0.74
N PHE A 314 20.12 -0.18 1.20
CA PHE A 314 18.88 -0.85 1.62
C PHE A 314 18.86 -1.10 3.13
N TYR A 315 19.76 -1.94 3.66
CA TYR A 315 19.67 -2.45 5.03
C TYR A 315 19.73 -1.39 6.12
N PRO A 316 20.60 -0.36 6.07
CA PRO A 316 20.57 0.70 7.08
C PRO A 316 19.27 1.51 7.06
N PHE A 317 18.65 1.67 5.89
CA PHE A 317 17.39 2.40 5.76
C PHE A 317 16.18 1.59 6.22
N ILE A 318 16.22 0.25 6.19
CA ILE A 318 15.22 -0.59 6.84
C ILE A 318 15.19 -0.30 8.35
N ALA A 319 16.37 -0.19 8.98
CA ALA A 319 16.48 0.16 10.40
C ALA A 319 16.01 1.60 10.65
N ASP A 320 16.45 2.56 9.84
CA ASP A 320 16.05 3.96 9.95
C ASP A 320 14.53 4.15 9.82
N TRP A 321 13.89 3.50 8.85
CA TRP A 321 12.44 3.52 8.72
C TRP A 321 11.75 2.92 9.94
N LYS A 322 12.28 1.81 10.50
CA LYS A 322 11.73 1.18 11.70
C LYS A 322 11.88 2.04 12.96
N GLU A 323 13.03 2.69 13.12
CA GLU A 323 13.30 3.59 14.25
C GLU A 323 12.32 4.78 14.29
N HIS A 324 11.79 5.20 13.13
CA HIS A 324 10.88 6.32 12.99
C HIS A 324 9.43 5.90 12.64
N GLU A 325 9.13 4.61 12.72
CA GLU A 325 7.77 4.09 12.59
C GLU A 325 6.95 4.50 13.82
N ALA A 326 6.01 5.42 13.62
CA ALA A 326 5.16 5.95 14.69
C ALA A 326 3.89 5.09 14.87
N THR A 327 2.71 5.70 14.73
CA THR A 327 1.42 5.01 14.88
C THR A 327 0.96 4.21 13.66
N GLY A 328 1.58 4.45 12.51
CA GLY A 328 1.29 3.77 11.25
C GLY A 328 2.22 2.60 10.98
N ALA A 329 2.33 2.18 9.73
CA ALA A 329 3.21 1.09 9.31
C ALA A 329 4.10 1.49 8.12
N VAL A 330 5.34 0.97 8.12
CA VAL A 330 6.25 1.08 6.97
C VAL A 330 6.32 -0.26 6.25
N ILE A 331 6.07 -0.24 4.94
CA ILE A 331 6.05 -1.40 4.05
C ILE A 331 7.07 -1.17 2.94
N PRO A 332 8.30 -1.73 3.01
CA PRO A 332 9.32 -1.49 1.99
C PRO A 332 8.87 -1.94 0.61
N GLY A 333 8.98 -1.04 -0.35
CA GLY A 333 8.81 -1.31 -1.77
C GLY A 333 10.06 -1.96 -2.35
N LEU A 334 9.92 -3.14 -2.93
CA LEU A 334 11.01 -3.93 -3.49
C LEU A 334 11.00 -3.84 -5.02
N GLY A 335 12.14 -3.48 -5.61
CA GLY A 335 12.31 -3.34 -7.05
C GLY A 335 12.54 -4.69 -7.72
N ILE A 336 11.50 -5.51 -7.83
CA ILE A 336 11.61 -6.87 -8.41
C ILE A 336 11.90 -6.86 -9.92
N TYR A 337 11.73 -5.74 -10.60
CA TYR A 337 12.18 -5.56 -11.99
C TYR A 337 13.71 -5.66 -12.12
N LEU A 338 14.45 -5.43 -11.05
CA LEU A 338 15.92 -5.55 -11.01
C LEU A 338 16.40 -7.01 -11.12
N LEU A 339 15.49 -7.99 -10.99
CA LEU A 339 15.76 -9.39 -11.29
C LEU A 339 15.96 -9.66 -12.78
N LEU A 340 15.47 -8.77 -13.66
CA LEU A 340 15.60 -8.97 -15.12
C LEU A 340 17.06 -8.82 -15.57
N PRO A 341 17.53 -9.69 -16.51
CA PRO A 341 18.86 -9.56 -17.11
C PRO A 341 19.07 -8.19 -17.81
N SER A 342 18.02 -7.59 -18.35
CA SER A 342 18.05 -6.28 -19.00
C SER A 342 18.17 -5.10 -18.03
N GLN A 343 18.12 -5.37 -16.70
CA GLN A 343 18.20 -4.37 -15.63
C GLN A 343 19.51 -4.55 -14.83
N LYS A 344 19.43 -5.16 -13.67
CA LYS A 344 20.60 -5.42 -12.80
C LYS A 344 20.92 -6.92 -12.66
N ASP A 345 20.08 -7.76 -13.21
CA ASP A 345 20.19 -9.23 -13.12
C ASP A 345 20.38 -9.75 -11.69
N TRP A 346 19.75 -9.11 -10.72
CA TRP A 346 19.87 -9.53 -9.34
C TRP A 346 19.50 -11.01 -9.16
N PRO A 347 20.24 -11.76 -8.33
CA PRO A 347 19.80 -13.11 -7.96
C PRO A 347 18.51 -13.00 -7.11
N LEU A 348 17.63 -13.99 -7.21
CA LEU A 348 16.42 -14.07 -6.38
C LEU A 348 16.75 -13.96 -4.88
N LEU A 349 17.92 -14.47 -4.48
CA LEU A 349 18.41 -14.39 -3.10
C LEU A 349 18.48 -12.95 -2.56
N ALA A 350 18.72 -11.95 -3.41
CA ALA A 350 18.74 -10.55 -2.99
C ALA A 350 17.35 -10.13 -2.45
N ILE A 351 16.28 -10.39 -3.20
CA ILE A 351 14.90 -10.11 -2.78
C ILE A 351 14.53 -10.94 -1.55
N ARG A 352 14.89 -12.23 -1.52
CA ARG A 352 14.62 -13.10 -0.37
C ARG A 352 15.24 -12.56 0.92
N ARG A 353 16.48 -12.07 0.86
CA ARG A 353 17.18 -11.45 2.01
C ARG A 353 16.51 -10.16 2.44
N GLN A 354 16.15 -9.29 1.50
CA GLN A 354 15.44 -8.05 1.78
C GLN A 354 14.12 -8.31 2.51
N MET A 355 13.33 -9.27 2.05
CA MET A 355 12.08 -9.67 2.68
C MET A 355 12.29 -10.28 4.08
N ALA A 356 13.28 -11.16 4.23
CA ALA A 356 13.57 -11.79 5.52
C ALA A 356 14.01 -10.74 6.57
N VAL A 357 14.89 -9.80 6.18
CA VAL A 357 15.33 -8.72 7.08
C VAL A 357 14.18 -7.78 7.43
N SER A 358 13.34 -7.38 6.47
CA SER A 358 12.16 -6.53 6.74
C SER A 358 11.22 -7.18 7.75
N ARG A 359 10.98 -8.48 7.62
CA ARG A 359 10.15 -9.25 8.57
C ARG A 359 10.84 -9.40 9.93
N PHE A 360 12.15 -9.62 9.94
CA PHE A 360 12.94 -9.77 11.18
C PHE A 360 12.91 -8.49 12.03
N VAL A 361 13.06 -7.32 11.41
CA VAL A 361 12.98 -6.04 12.14
C VAL A 361 11.55 -5.60 12.46
N GLY A 362 10.54 -6.35 12.01
CA GLY A 362 9.14 -6.12 12.35
C GLY A 362 8.50 -4.96 11.61
N LEU A 363 8.83 -4.75 10.33
CA LEU A 363 8.10 -3.83 9.45
C LEU A 363 6.74 -4.40 9.04
N GLY A 364 5.83 -3.54 8.59
CA GLY A 364 4.42 -3.87 8.32
C GLY A 364 4.16 -4.85 7.18
N GLY A 365 5.19 -5.22 6.40
CA GLY A 365 5.05 -6.15 5.28
C GLY A 365 5.99 -5.86 4.12
N HIS A 366 5.56 -6.16 2.88
CA HIS A 366 6.34 -5.97 1.65
C HIS A 366 5.44 -5.50 0.51
N ALA A 367 5.99 -4.68 -0.37
CA ALA A 367 5.33 -4.26 -1.61
C ALA A 367 6.25 -4.50 -2.81
N PHE A 368 5.69 -4.95 -3.94
CA PHE A 368 6.46 -5.33 -5.11
C PHE A 368 6.22 -4.38 -6.28
N PHE A 369 7.27 -3.77 -6.79
CA PHE A 369 7.20 -2.98 -8.01
C PHE A 369 7.78 -3.79 -9.18
N ARG A 370 6.92 -4.30 -10.06
CA ARG A 370 5.47 -4.14 -10.23
C ARG A 370 4.81 -5.49 -10.59
N ALA A 371 3.47 -5.52 -10.76
CA ALA A 371 2.68 -6.74 -10.96
C ALA A 371 3.21 -7.64 -12.07
N ARG A 372 3.59 -7.11 -13.22
CA ARG A 372 4.09 -7.87 -14.36
C ARG A 372 5.15 -8.92 -13.98
N PHE A 373 6.08 -8.56 -13.12
CA PHE A 373 7.20 -9.43 -12.77
C PHE A 373 6.82 -10.58 -11.82
N LEU A 374 5.74 -10.42 -11.05
CA LEU A 374 5.11 -11.52 -10.32
C LEU A 374 4.28 -12.40 -11.26
N LEU A 375 3.52 -11.81 -12.17
CA LEU A 375 2.68 -12.52 -13.14
C LEU A 375 3.49 -13.40 -14.09
N ASP A 376 4.70 -12.95 -14.43
CA ASP A 376 5.66 -13.68 -15.26
C ASP A 376 6.55 -14.63 -14.46
N ASP A 377 6.37 -14.70 -13.14
CA ASP A 377 7.16 -15.52 -12.19
C ASP A 377 8.68 -15.38 -12.38
N VAL A 378 9.17 -14.12 -12.53
CA VAL A 378 10.58 -13.87 -12.83
C VAL A 378 11.49 -14.52 -11.79
N LYS A 379 12.42 -15.36 -12.26
CA LYS A 379 13.33 -16.18 -11.45
C LYS A 379 12.62 -17.06 -10.40
N GLY A 380 11.34 -17.40 -10.60
CA GLY A 380 10.56 -18.22 -9.66
C GLY A 380 10.11 -17.47 -8.40
N LEU A 381 10.06 -16.14 -8.43
CA LEU A 381 9.69 -15.32 -7.27
C LEU A 381 8.25 -15.61 -6.78
N ALA A 382 7.27 -15.62 -7.67
CA ALA A 382 5.87 -15.85 -7.30
C ALA A 382 5.67 -17.30 -6.80
N SER A 383 6.32 -18.27 -7.45
CA SER A 383 6.33 -19.66 -7.01
C SER A 383 6.93 -19.81 -5.62
N TRP A 384 8.07 -19.17 -5.34
CA TRP A 384 8.68 -19.17 -4.01
C TRP A 384 7.78 -18.52 -2.95
N LEU A 385 7.16 -17.36 -3.26
CA LEU A 385 6.22 -16.70 -2.35
C LEU A 385 5.08 -17.66 -1.97
N ARG A 386 4.46 -18.28 -2.97
CA ARG A 386 3.32 -19.18 -2.79
C ARG A 386 3.64 -20.40 -1.93
N HIS A 387 4.78 -21.04 -2.17
CA HIS A 387 5.08 -22.35 -1.58
C HIS A 387 5.94 -22.27 -0.31
N ASP A 388 6.58 -21.11 -0.04
CA ASP A 388 7.50 -20.92 1.08
C ASP A 388 7.11 -19.67 1.90
N PHE A 389 7.51 -18.48 1.45
CA PHE A 389 7.50 -17.29 2.30
C PHE A 389 6.09 -16.79 2.65
N TYR A 390 5.14 -16.94 1.76
CA TYR A 390 3.73 -16.60 1.92
C TYR A 390 2.81 -17.83 1.97
N ALA A 391 3.33 -19.02 2.20
CA ALA A 391 2.57 -20.27 2.27
C ALA A 391 1.42 -20.21 3.31
N GLN A 392 1.63 -19.46 4.40
CA GLN A 392 0.56 -19.18 5.37
C GLN A 392 -0.19 -17.90 4.97
N PRO A 393 -1.53 -17.90 5.03
CA PRO A 393 -2.31 -16.69 4.76
C PRO A 393 -1.98 -15.58 5.77
N ALA A 394 -2.20 -14.33 5.35
CA ALA A 394 -2.07 -13.17 6.23
C ALA A 394 -3.26 -12.23 6.05
N LEU A 395 -3.71 -11.67 7.15
CA LEU A 395 -4.67 -10.56 7.17
C LEU A 395 -3.92 -9.25 6.98
N VAL A 396 -4.60 -8.28 6.40
CA VAL A 396 -4.11 -6.90 6.35
C VAL A 396 -4.13 -6.34 7.78
N PRO A 397 -3.07 -5.64 8.22
CA PRO A 397 -3.05 -5.02 9.55
C PRO A 397 -4.14 -3.97 9.70
N PRO A 398 -4.74 -3.82 10.90
CA PRO A 398 -5.67 -2.74 11.18
C PRO A 398 -4.94 -1.39 11.19
N ILE A 399 -5.72 -0.31 11.04
CA ILE A 399 -5.27 1.05 11.34
C ILE A 399 -5.90 1.53 12.64
N VAL A 400 -5.27 2.54 13.25
CA VAL A 400 -5.80 3.18 14.46
C VAL A 400 -6.90 4.17 14.06
N PRO A 401 -8.11 4.10 14.65
CA PRO A 401 -9.12 5.12 14.41
C PRO A 401 -8.61 6.50 14.83
N PRO A 402 -8.85 7.57 14.03
CA PRO A 402 -8.51 8.93 14.43
C PRO A 402 -9.15 9.32 15.77
N ALA A 403 -8.44 10.08 16.61
CA ALA A 403 -8.92 10.47 17.94
C ALA A 403 -10.31 11.15 17.91
N ALA A 404 -10.53 12.07 16.96
CA ALA A 404 -11.83 12.74 16.79
C ALA A 404 -12.97 11.75 16.44
N VAL A 405 -12.67 10.64 15.79
CA VAL A 405 -13.65 9.58 15.49
C VAL A 405 -13.99 8.78 16.73
N VAL A 406 -12.99 8.48 17.58
CA VAL A 406 -13.20 7.80 18.86
C VAL A 406 -13.94 8.71 19.84
N GLU A 407 -13.71 10.02 19.81
CA GLU A 407 -14.45 11.00 20.63
C GLU A 407 -15.94 11.04 20.22
N ALA A 408 -16.23 11.01 18.93
CA ALA A 408 -17.61 10.98 18.42
C ALA A 408 -18.29 9.61 18.60
N HIS A 409 -17.52 8.54 18.66
CA HIS A 409 -17.96 7.14 18.73
C HIS A 409 -17.11 6.39 19.78
N PRO A 410 -17.36 6.57 21.09
CA PRO A 410 -16.56 5.96 22.16
C PRO A 410 -16.47 4.43 22.11
N GLU A 411 -17.47 3.76 21.52
CA GLU A 411 -17.47 2.32 21.27
C GLU A 411 -16.30 1.87 20.37
N LEU A 412 -15.72 2.77 19.58
CA LEU A 412 -14.54 2.49 18.77
C LEU A 412 -13.22 2.58 19.56
N ALA A 413 -13.22 2.84 20.86
CA ALA A 413 -12.02 2.74 21.68
C ALA A 413 -11.50 1.29 21.75
N ALA A 414 -12.38 0.30 21.60
CA ALA A 414 -12.05 -1.12 21.56
C ALA A 414 -12.36 -1.74 20.18
N ALA A 415 -11.84 -2.97 19.95
CA ALA A 415 -12.29 -3.80 18.85
C ALA A 415 -13.74 -4.25 19.07
N PRO A 416 -14.49 -4.63 18.01
CA PRO A 416 -15.87 -5.06 18.14
C PRO A 416 -16.02 -6.30 19.03
N ASP A 417 -17.23 -6.55 19.52
CA ASP A 417 -17.55 -7.76 20.26
C ASP A 417 -17.50 -9.01 19.35
N ALA A 418 -17.26 -10.17 19.96
CA ALA A 418 -17.26 -11.42 19.25
C ALA A 418 -18.71 -11.86 18.94
N PRO A 419 -19.04 -12.26 17.70
CA PRO A 419 -20.37 -12.78 17.40
C PRO A 419 -20.57 -14.18 17.98
N GLU A 420 -21.80 -14.49 18.39
CA GLU A 420 -22.18 -15.83 18.82
C GLU A 420 -22.48 -16.72 17.62
N LEU A 421 -21.64 -17.73 17.40
CA LEU A 421 -21.73 -18.64 16.28
C LEU A 421 -22.65 -19.83 16.56
N GLN A 422 -23.63 -20.04 15.69
CA GLN A 422 -24.42 -21.26 15.60
C GLN A 422 -23.97 -22.08 14.40
N VAL A 423 -23.73 -23.39 14.60
CA VAL A 423 -23.26 -24.30 13.54
C VAL A 423 -24.27 -25.44 13.37
N GLU A 424 -24.96 -25.45 12.26
CA GLU A 424 -25.80 -26.57 11.81
C GLU A 424 -24.98 -27.52 10.96
N ARG A 425 -24.86 -28.79 11.38
CA ARG A 425 -24.12 -29.82 10.66
C ARG A 425 -25.08 -30.69 9.87
N ARG A 426 -24.88 -30.75 8.56
CA ARG A 426 -25.62 -31.62 7.64
C ARG A 426 -24.71 -32.72 7.11
N ALA A 427 -25.23 -33.71 6.40
CA ALA A 427 -24.47 -34.89 5.95
C ALA A 427 -23.15 -34.53 5.24
N HIS A 428 -23.12 -33.46 4.43
CA HIS A 428 -21.95 -33.06 3.64
C HIS A 428 -21.62 -31.57 3.72
N SER A 429 -22.30 -30.81 4.58
CA SER A 429 -22.10 -29.34 4.68
C SER A 429 -22.25 -28.84 6.10
N LEU A 430 -21.67 -27.67 6.33
CA LEU A 430 -21.80 -26.87 7.53
C LEU A 430 -22.52 -25.57 7.18
N HIS A 431 -23.50 -25.22 7.97
CA HIS A 431 -24.20 -23.95 7.87
C HIS A 431 -23.90 -23.14 9.14
N PHE A 432 -23.27 -22.00 8.96
CA PHE A 432 -22.90 -21.07 10.01
C PHE A 432 -23.91 -19.92 10.04
N ARG A 433 -24.39 -19.54 11.21
CA ARG A 433 -25.22 -18.35 11.44
C ARG A 433 -24.78 -17.64 12.67
N TRP A 434 -24.88 -16.33 12.68
CA TRP A 434 -24.59 -15.48 13.86
C TRP A 434 -25.44 -14.23 13.86
N GLN A 435 -25.60 -13.61 15.02
CA GLN A 435 -26.27 -12.32 15.13
C GLN A 435 -25.30 -11.19 14.72
N PRO A 436 -25.79 -10.14 14.04
CA PRO A 436 -24.96 -8.99 13.70
C PRO A 436 -24.48 -8.30 14.99
N VAL A 437 -23.23 -7.90 15.00
CA VAL A 437 -22.64 -7.11 16.07
C VAL A 437 -22.90 -5.63 15.83
N ALA A 438 -23.22 -4.87 16.89
CA ALA A 438 -23.44 -3.43 16.80
C ALA A 438 -22.15 -2.68 16.48
N SER A 439 -22.21 -1.73 15.53
CA SER A 439 -21.08 -0.86 15.19
C SER A 439 -21.59 0.40 14.47
N PRO A 440 -20.96 1.57 14.66
CA PRO A 440 -21.31 2.80 13.95
C PRO A 440 -20.92 2.76 12.46
N TYR A 441 -20.02 1.84 12.09
CA TYR A 441 -19.51 1.67 10.73
C TYR A 441 -19.71 0.22 10.24
N PRO A 442 -19.62 -0.02 8.92
CA PRO A 442 -19.77 -1.36 8.37
C PRO A 442 -18.81 -2.38 9.00
N LEU A 443 -19.34 -3.56 9.31
CA LEU A 443 -18.58 -4.71 9.77
C LEU A 443 -18.50 -5.77 8.68
N THR A 444 -17.43 -6.56 8.78
CA THR A 444 -17.28 -7.83 8.06
C THR A 444 -16.95 -8.94 9.05
N TYR A 445 -17.01 -10.19 8.60
CA TYR A 445 -16.76 -11.34 9.46
C TYR A 445 -15.73 -12.27 8.83
N ASN A 446 -14.86 -12.83 9.68
CA ASN A 446 -13.92 -13.87 9.30
C ASN A 446 -14.33 -15.18 9.94
N ILE A 447 -14.19 -16.29 9.21
CA ILE A 447 -14.49 -17.63 9.71
C ILE A 447 -13.18 -18.41 9.78
N TYR A 448 -12.92 -18.99 10.92
CA TYR A 448 -11.74 -19.79 11.16
C TYR A 448 -12.09 -21.21 11.55
N ARG A 449 -11.29 -22.18 11.09
CA ARG A 449 -11.23 -23.53 11.59
C ARG A 449 -10.10 -23.62 12.61
N CYS A 450 -10.42 -24.11 13.82
CA CYS A 450 -9.48 -24.28 14.90
C CYS A 450 -9.05 -25.74 15.00
N GLU A 451 -7.76 -25.98 15.05
CA GLU A 451 -7.14 -27.28 15.31
C GLU A 451 -6.32 -27.18 16.61
N ALA A 452 -6.33 -28.23 17.40
CA ALA A 452 -5.52 -28.25 18.63
C ALA A 452 -4.05 -28.06 18.28
N GLN A 453 -3.37 -27.16 19.01
CA GLN A 453 -1.93 -26.87 18.90
C GLN A 453 -1.45 -26.39 17.51
N ARG A 454 -2.36 -26.00 16.61
CA ARG A 454 -2.02 -25.43 15.28
C ARG A 454 -2.59 -24.02 15.14
N PRO A 455 -1.95 -23.18 14.29
CA PRO A 455 -2.55 -21.91 13.92
C PRO A 455 -3.93 -22.13 13.31
N PRO A 456 -4.91 -21.25 13.65
CA PRO A 456 -6.22 -21.34 13.05
C PRO A 456 -6.14 -21.15 11.52
N VAL A 457 -6.95 -21.92 10.82
CA VAL A 457 -7.04 -21.83 9.37
C VAL A 457 -8.16 -20.87 8.99
N LEU A 458 -7.86 -19.80 8.28
CA LEU A 458 -8.85 -18.88 7.74
C LEU A 458 -9.65 -19.59 6.64
N VAL A 459 -10.94 -19.78 6.88
CA VAL A 459 -11.89 -20.48 5.97
C VAL A 459 -12.58 -19.50 5.04
N ALA A 460 -13.04 -18.38 5.58
CA ALA A 460 -13.62 -17.27 4.82
C ALA A 460 -13.22 -15.94 5.43
N LYS A 461 -13.08 -14.92 4.59
CA LYS A 461 -12.65 -13.58 4.97
C LYS A 461 -13.62 -12.54 4.43
N GLY A 462 -13.90 -11.50 5.23
CA GLY A 462 -14.64 -10.33 4.79
C GLY A 462 -16.10 -10.63 4.43
N CYS A 463 -16.72 -11.64 5.03
CA CYS A 463 -18.13 -11.93 4.83
C CYS A 463 -18.98 -10.76 5.31
N THR A 464 -19.88 -10.26 4.48
CA THR A 464 -20.82 -9.17 4.83
C THR A 464 -22.17 -9.72 5.31
N ALA A 465 -22.50 -10.96 4.96
CA ALA A 465 -23.67 -11.68 5.46
C ALA A 465 -23.41 -12.26 6.84
N THR A 466 -24.47 -12.51 7.60
CA THR A 466 -24.45 -13.17 8.92
C THR A 466 -24.70 -14.67 8.83
N GLU A 467 -24.55 -15.22 7.64
CA GLU A 467 -24.60 -16.66 7.38
C GLU A 467 -23.56 -17.07 6.35
N PHE A 468 -23.10 -18.30 6.43
CA PHE A 468 -22.13 -18.86 5.49
C PHE A 468 -22.32 -20.38 5.40
N ALA A 469 -22.23 -20.94 4.19
CA ALA A 469 -22.27 -22.39 3.97
C ALA A 469 -20.91 -22.89 3.50
N LEU A 470 -20.46 -24.00 4.06
CA LEU A 470 -19.19 -24.65 3.73
C LEU A 470 -19.43 -26.13 3.42
N THR A 471 -18.90 -26.59 2.29
CA THR A 471 -18.75 -28.02 2.00
C THR A 471 -17.27 -28.39 2.21
N PRO A 472 -16.92 -29.05 3.33
CA PRO A 472 -15.54 -29.40 3.61
C PRO A 472 -14.98 -30.41 2.61
N ALA A 473 -13.71 -30.27 2.24
CA ALA A 473 -13.03 -31.20 1.34
C ALA A 473 -12.84 -32.62 1.96
N LEU A 474 -12.85 -32.72 3.28
CA LEU A 474 -12.70 -33.97 4.02
C LEU A 474 -13.83 -34.11 5.04
N PRO A 475 -14.46 -35.31 5.16
CA PRO A 475 -15.53 -35.55 6.13
C PRO A 475 -15.15 -35.25 7.60
N SER A 476 -13.90 -35.48 7.97
CA SER A 476 -13.39 -35.18 9.33
C SER A 476 -13.52 -33.70 9.71
N LEU A 477 -13.52 -32.79 8.74
CA LEU A 477 -13.67 -31.35 8.95
C LEU A 477 -15.09 -30.93 9.34
N LEU A 478 -16.09 -31.79 9.13
CA LEU A 478 -17.46 -31.57 9.63
C LEU A 478 -17.51 -31.47 11.16
N HIS A 479 -16.58 -32.11 11.87
CA HIS A 479 -16.51 -32.15 13.33
C HIS A 479 -15.48 -31.18 13.92
N ALA A 480 -14.76 -30.44 13.06
CA ALA A 480 -13.80 -29.43 13.53
C ALA A 480 -14.49 -28.31 14.32
N ARG A 481 -13.74 -27.63 15.19
CA ARG A 481 -14.20 -26.41 15.86
C ARG A 481 -14.07 -25.25 14.88
N TYR A 482 -15.12 -24.45 14.80
CA TYR A 482 -15.13 -23.21 14.00
C TYR A 482 -15.39 -22.01 14.91
N VAL A 483 -14.89 -20.85 14.50
CA VAL A 483 -15.03 -19.58 15.18
C VAL A 483 -15.33 -18.52 14.12
N VAL A 484 -16.22 -17.59 14.44
CA VAL A 484 -16.47 -16.38 13.66
C VAL A 484 -16.00 -15.18 14.48
N THR A 485 -15.33 -14.28 13.83
CA THR A 485 -14.91 -12.99 14.42
C THR A 485 -15.54 -11.84 13.64
N ALA A 486 -15.87 -10.75 14.32
CA ALA A 486 -16.26 -9.50 13.69
C ALA A 486 -15.03 -8.65 13.40
N VAL A 487 -14.99 -7.99 12.24
CA VAL A 487 -13.91 -7.09 11.82
C VAL A 487 -14.53 -5.74 11.50
N ASP A 488 -14.10 -4.70 12.21
CA ASP A 488 -14.61 -3.34 11.98
C ASP A 488 -14.02 -2.69 10.71
N ALA A 489 -14.53 -1.52 10.37
CA ALA A 489 -14.09 -0.77 9.19
C ALA A 489 -12.60 -0.41 9.23
N PHE A 490 -11.98 -0.33 10.42
CA PHE A 490 -10.54 -0.07 10.60
C PHE A 490 -9.68 -1.34 10.53
N GLY A 491 -10.29 -2.51 10.31
CA GLY A 491 -9.62 -3.82 10.24
C GLY A 491 -9.32 -4.44 11.60
N ARG A 492 -9.84 -3.88 12.71
CA ARG A 492 -9.68 -4.45 14.05
C ARG A 492 -10.65 -5.60 14.22
N GLU A 493 -10.14 -6.70 14.66
CA GLU A 493 -10.88 -7.95 14.80
C GLU A 493 -11.27 -8.20 16.26
N SER A 494 -12.48 -8.68 16.46
CA SER A 494 -12.98 -9.08 17.79
C SER A 494 -12.06 -10.10 18.46
N ARG A 495 -12.14 -10.19 19.78
CA ARG A 495 -11.50 -11.29 20.52
C ARG A 495 -12.07 -12.62 20.03
N TRP A 496 -11.29 -13.66 20.20
CA TRP A 496 -11.74 -15.04 19.96
C TRP A 496 -12.66 -15.46 21.09
N PRO A 497 -13.84 -16.03 20.79
CA PRO A 497 -14.78 -16.53 21.80
C PRO A 497 -14.25 -17.73 22.57
#